data_22ff68f9ea0dbcd6298e52766482c7cd
#
_entry.id   22ff68f9ea0dbcd6298e52766482c7cd
#
_cell.length_a   1.000
_cell.length_b   1.000
_cell.length_c   1.000
_cell.angle_alpha   90.00
_cell.angle_beta   90.00
_cell.angle_gamma   90.00
#
_symmetry.space_group_name_H-M   'P 1'
#
loop_
_entity.id
_entity.type
_entity.pdbx_description
1 polymer ?
#
loop_
_entity_poly.entity_id
_entity_poly.type
_entity_poly.pdbx_seq_one_letter_code
_entity_poly.pdbx_strand_id
1 'polypeptide(L)'
;MKRGTVRLSLTMVWLFTGLCLSPDSHAAVEVLPEVSMTVDGLAMADRAAIATQPVVQELLAAFGRAESAVQRQDLDALLKFYAEAYNYHGLKRADVRRIWGEVFEHYTGLSSTHLFSDIKVLRSGGQLRAEVTCTGGLYGAERKGGQRITLDSWFREVHFLVHEDGAWRFLGNAGQAPGTAPFT
;
A
#
# COMPACT_ATOMS: atom_id res chain seq x y z
N MET A 1 24.23 19.75 -75.73
CA MET A 1 24.46 18.86 -74.57
C MET A 1 24.07 19.59 -73.31
N LYS A 2 22.90 19.27 -72.72
CA LYS A 2 22.40 19.85 -71.47
C LYS A 2 22.45 18.76 -70.42
N ARG A 3 23.30 18.95 -69.37
CA ARG A 3 23.35 18.04 -68.23
C ARG A 3 22.28 18.42 -67.23
N GLY A 4 21.30 17.53 -67.05
CA GLY A 4 20.25 17.66 -66.03
C GLY A 4 20.76 17.13 -64.69
N THR A 5 20.74 18.00 -63.67
CA THR A 5 21.06 17.67 -62.29
C THR A 5 19.84 17.14 -61.58
N VAL A 6 19.85 15.88 -61.20
CA VAL A 6 18.79 15.27 -60.38
C VAL A 6 19.09 15.61 -58.92
N ARG A 7 18.19 16.39 -58.31
CA ARG A 7 18.17 16.63 -56.84
C ARG A 7 17.40 15.53 -56.15
N LEU A 8 18.12 14.71 -55.39
CA LEU A 8 17.51 13.71 -54.50
C LEU A 8 17.06 14.42 -53.21
N SER A 9 15.75 14.59 -53.03
CA SER A 9 15.21 15.09 -51.77
C SER A 9 15.04 13.91 -50.78
N LEU A 10 15.87 13.93 -49.76
CA LEU A 10 15.81 12.97 -48.67
C LEU A 10 14.73 13.41 -47.69
N THR A 11 13.53 12.80 -47.76
CA THR A 11 12.45 13.05 -46.80
C THR A 11 12.73 12.22 -45.56
N MET A 12 13.17 12.89 -44.51
CA MET A 12 13.44 12.30 -43.20
C MET A 12 12.09 12.08 -42.47
N VAL A 13 11.60 10.86 -42.50
CA VAL A 13 10.40 10.46 -41.74
C VAL A 13 10.81 10.30 -40.28
N TRP A 14 10.37 11.24 -39.44
CA TRP A 14 10.46 11.12 -37.98
C TRP A 14 9.37 10.15 -37.51
N LEU A 15 9.76 8.92 -37.21
CA LEU A 15 8.94 7.98 -36.45
C LEU A 15 8.93 8.46 -34.99
N PHE A 16 7.91 9.22 -34.61
CA PHE A 16 7.56 9.40 -33.21
C PHE A 16 7.02 8.08 -32.67
N THR A 17 7.89 7.24 -32.12
CA THR A 17 7.47 6.20 -31.20
C THR A 17 7.01 6.89 -29.92
N GLY A 18 5.71 7.20 -29.86
CA GLY A 18 5.04 7.62 -28.64
C GLY A 18 5.19 6.50 -27.62
N LEU A 19 6.14 6.65 -26.67
CA LEU A 19 6.09 5.91 -25.43
C LEU A 19 4.81 6.36 -24.73
N CYS A 20 3.75 5.57 -24.87
CA CYS A 20 2.63 5.60 -23.94
C CYS A 20 3.19 5.17 -22.60
N LEU A 21 3.65 6.13 -21.80
CA LEU A 21 3.79 5.94 -20.36
C LEU A 21 2.38 5.74 -19.84
N SER A 22 1.98 4.48 -19.69
CA SER A 22 0.86 4.13 -18.83
C SER A 22 1.14 4.81 -17.49
N PRO A 23 0.19 5.54 -16.90
CA PRO A 23 0.34 5.97 -15.53
C PRO A 23 0.31 4.69 -14.69
N ASP A 24 1.48 4.12 -14.45
CA ASP A 24 1.65 3.08 -13.45
C ASP A 24 1.17 3.70 -12.15
N SER A 25 0.01 3.26 -11.68
CA SER A 25 -0.47 3.59 -10.35
C SER A 25 0.45 2.87 -9.38
N HIS A 26 1.55 3.57 -9.04
CA HIS A 26 2.53 3.05 -8.11
C HIS A 26 1.84 2.79 -6.78
N ALA A 27 1.86 1.53 -6.36
CA ALA A 27 1.72 1.20 -4.97
C ALA A 27 2.77 2.00 -4.20
N ALA A 28 2.33 2.81 -3.26
CA ALA A 28 3.20 3.63 -2.46
C ALA A 28 2.98 3.30 -0.98
N VAL A 29 4.05 2.94 -0.29
CA VAL A 29 4.09 2.85 1.17
C VAL A 29 5.16 3.81 1.62
N GLU A 30 4.76 4.96 2.15
CA GLU A 30 5.64 6.09 2.38
C GLU A 30 5.32 6.78 3.70
N VAL A 31 6.31 7.49 4.24
CA VAL A 31 6.13 8.44 5.35
C VAL A 31 5.96 9.83 4.76
N LEU A 32 4.94 10.55 5.22
CA LEU A 32 4.76 11.94 4.80
C LEU A 32 5.88 12.84 5.36
N PRO A 33 6.27 13.92 4.66
CA PRO A 33 7.30 14.85 5.13
C PRO A 33 7.02 15.46 6.52
N GLU A 34 5.73 15.64 6.85
CA GLU A 34 5.26 16.16 8.13
C GLU A 34 5.02 15.10 9.21
N VAL A 35 5.45 13.86 8.99
CA VAL A 35 5.24 12.76 9.93
C VAL A 35 5.69 13.12 11.34
N SER A 36 4.90 12.70 12.33
CA SER A 36 5.29 12.72 13.74
C SER A 36 5.57 11.31 14.23
N MET A 37 6.44 11.21 15.24
CA MET A 37 6.74 9.93 15.87
C MET A 37 6.92 10.08 17.38
N THR A 38 6.37 9.12 18.14
CA THR A 38 6.64 8.96 19.56
C THR A 38 7.13 7.54 19.84
N VAL A 39 8.05 7.42 20.80
CA VAL A 39 8.52 6.12 21.32
C VAL A 39 8.34 6.14 22.82
N ASP A 40 7.55 5.20 23.35
CA ASP A 40 7.18 5.11 24.77
C ASP A 40 6.70 6.48 25.35
N GLY A 41 5.91 7.22 24.54
CA GLY A 41 5.34 8.52 24.87
C GLY A 41 6.27 9.72 24.68
N LEU A 42 7.54 9.51 24.33
CA LEU A 42 8.49 10.58 24.07
C LEU A 42 8.51 10.94 22.57
N ALA A 43 8.24 12.21 22.27
CA ALA A 43 8.25 12.70 20.88
C ALA A 43 9.68 12.78 20.33
N MET A 44 9.86 12.37 19.10
CA MET A 44 11.10 12.60 18.35
C MET A 44 11.16 14.04 17.86
N ALA A 45 12.22 14.76 18.24
CA ALA A 45 12.42 16.16 17.89
C ALA A 45 12.86 16.34 16.43
N ASP A 46 13.70 15.44 15.93
CA ASP A 46 14.21 15.48 14.56
C ASP A 46 13.29 14.70 13.60
N ARG A 47 12.40 15.44 12.95
CA ARG A 47 11.47 14.86 11.95
C ARG A 47 12.18 14.29 10.74
N ALA A 48 13.29 14.88 10.31
CA ALA A 48 14.04 14.41 9.16
C ALA A 48 14.65 13.01 9.39
N ALA A 49 14.93 12.68 10.64
CA ALA A 49 15.45 11.37 11.03
C ALA A 49 14.36 10.29 11.18
N ILE A 50 13.07 10.64 11.24
CA ILE A 50 11.99 9.68 11.49
C ILE A 50 11.98 8.60 10.40
N ALA A 51 11.99 8.99 9.14
CA ALA A 51 11.93 8.04 8.03
C ALA A 51 13.09 7.02 8.04
N THR A 52 14.24 7.39 8.62
CA THR A 52 15.43 6.51 8.69
C THR A 52 15.50 5.66 9.96
N GLN A 53 14.54 5.81 10.87
CA GLN A 53 14.51 4.98 12.08
C GLN A 53 14.32 3.50 11.73
N PRO A 54 15.08 2.57 12.32
CA PRO A 54 14.96 1.15 12.00
C PRO A 54 13.53 0.63 12.11
N VAL A 55 12.80 1.00 13.17
CA VAL A 55 11.41 0.58 13.39
C VAL A 55 10.48 1.10 12.26
N VAL A 56 10.71 2.30 11.76
CA VAL A 56 9.93 2.87 10.65
C VAL A 56 10.22 2.12 9.35
N GLN A 57 11.49 1.82 9.09
CA GLN A 57 11.88 1.02 7.93
C GLN A 57 11.30 -0.41 7.98
N GLU A 58 11.24 -1.02 9.16
CA GLU A 58 10.60 -2.33 9.36
C GLU A 58 9.07 -2.27 9.11
N LEU A 59 8.40 -1.20 9.59
CA LEU A 59 6.98 -0.98 9.32
C LEU A 59 6.73 -0.79 7.82
N LEU A 60 7.49 0.08 7.16
CA LEU A 60 7.39 0.28 5.70
C LEU A 60 7.62 -1.03 4.94
N ALA A 61 8.61 -1.82 5.34
CA ALA A 61 8.89 -3.11 4.73
C ALA A 61 7.75 -4.13 4.96
N ALA A 62 7.09 -4.11 6.13
CA ALA A 62 5.95 -4.98 6.41
C ALA A 62 4.75 -4.65 5.49
N PHE A 63 4.39 -3.38 5.38
CA PHE A 63 3.34 -2.93 4.46
C PHE A 63 3.73 -3.18 2.99
N GLY A 64 4.98 -2.93 2.60
CA GLY A 64 5.48 -3.20 1.24
C GLY A 64 5.39 -4.68 0.86
N ARG A 65 5.65 -5.60 1.80
CA ARG A 65 5.44 -7.04 1.58
C ARG A 65 3.96 -7.38 1.40
N ALA A 66 3.07 -6.79 2.20
CA ALA A 66 1.62 -6.97 2.07
C ALA A 66 1.15 -6.45 0.71
N GLU A 67 1.56 -5.24 0.31
CA GLU A 67 1.26 -4.66 -0.99
C GLU A 67 1.74 -5.55 -2.14
N SER A 68 2.97 -6.03 -2.08
CA SER A 68 3.49 -6.97 -3.08
C SER A 68 2.67 -8.26 -3.16
N ALA A 69 2.13 -8.76 -2.04
CA ALA A 69 1.25 -9.92 -2.02
C ALA A 69 -0.12 -9.61 -2.65
N VAL A 70 -0.68 -8.41 -2.39
CA VAL A 70 -1.92 -7.92 -3.03
C VAL A 70 -1.75 -7.86 -4.54
N GLN A 71 -0.68 -7.26 -5.03
CA GLN A 71 -0.42 -7.14 -6.48
C GLN A 71 -0.29 -8.49 -7.17
N ARG A 72 0.35 -9.47 -6.52
CA ARG A 72 0.48 -10.84 -7.04
C ARG A 72 -0.73 -11.71 -6.74
N GLN A 73 -1.70 -11.20 -5.99
CA GLN A 73 -2.88 -11.96 -5.52
C GLN A 73 -2.47 -13.22 -4.74
N ASP A 74 -1.39 -13.13 -3.98
CA ASP A 74 -0.85 -14.21 -3.15
C ASP A 74 -1.50 -14.13 -1.76
N LEU A 75 -2.60 -14.84 -1.59
CA LEU A 75 -3.41 -14.82 -0.37
C LEU A 75 -2.62 -15.32 0.86
N ASP A 76 -1.82 -16.36 0.70
CA ASP A 76 -1.05 -16.91 1.82
C ASP A 76 0.10 -16.00 2.25
N ALA A 77 0.76 -15.33 1.32
CA ALA A 77 1.74 -14.30 1.63
C ALA A 77 1.09 -13.08 2.30
N LEU A 78 -0.08 -12.65 1.81
CA LEU A 78 -0.81 -11.53 2.40
C LEU A 78 -1.26 -11.83 3.83
N LEU A 79 -1.74 -13.02 4.11
CA LEU A 79 -2.18 -13.41 5.46
C LEU A 79 -1.05 -13.46 6.49
N LYS A 80 0.22 -13.53 6.06
CA LYS A 80 1.37 -13.39 6.98
C LYS A 80 1.50 -11.98 7.56
N PHE A 81 0.89 -10.98 6.92
CA PHE A 81 0.84 -9.63 7.46
C PHE A 81 -0.14 -9.48 8.62
N TYR A 82 -1.17 -10.33 8.72
CA TYR A 82 -2.18 -10.27 9.77
C TYR A 82 -1.75 -11.14 10.96
N ALA A 83 -1.82 -10.57 12.17
CA ALA A 83 -1.58 -11.30 13.41
C ALA A 83 -2.64 -12.39 13.63
N GLU A 84 -2.29 -13.46 14.36
CA GLU A 84 -3.28 -14.46 14.76
C GLU A 84 -4.40 -13.84 15.64
N ALA A 85 -4.03 -12.84 16.45
CA ALA A 85 -4.97 -12.09 17.30
C ALA A 85 -5.68 -10.95 16.56
N TYR A 86 -5.60 -10.89 15.23
CA TYR A 86 -6.29 -9.84 14.44
C TYR A 86 -7.77 -9.78 14.79
N ASN A 87 -8.24 -8.57 15.06
CA ASN A 87 -9.66 -8.32 15.33
C ASN A 87 -9.99 -6.87 14.90
N TYR A 88 -10.83 -6.75 13.90
CA TYR A 88 -11.40 -5.47 13.47
C TYR A 88 -12.91 -5.56 13.58
N HIS A 89 -13.49 -4.98 14.65
CA HIS A 89 -14.93 -5.01 14.93
C HIS A 89 -15.56 -6.41 14.85
N GLY A 90 -14.84 -7.42 15.30
CA GLY A 90 -15.29 -8.81 15.26
C GLY A 90 -14.83 -9.61 14.04
N LEU A 91 -14.37 -8.97 12.99
CA LEU A 91 -13.72 -9.65 11.87
C LEU A 91 -12.37 -10.20 12.33
N LYS A 92 -12.17 -11.48 12.13
CA LYS A 92 -10.95 -12.20 12.50
C LYS A 92 -10.13 -12.56 11.27
N ARG A 93 -8.95 -13.08 11.47
CA ARG A 93 -8.05 -13.50 10.37
C ARG A 93 -8.70 -14.48 9.37
N ALA A 94 -9.63 -15.34 9.81
CA ALA A 94 -10.38 -16.20 8.92
C ALA A 94 -11.32 -15.42 7.99
N ASP A 95 -11.96 -14.36 8.51
CA ASP A 95 -12.81 -13.48 7.70
C ASP A 95 -11.96 -12.70 6.69
N VAL A 96 -10.76 -12.24 7.09
CA VAL A 96 -9.80 -11.58 6.19
C VAL A 96 -9.43 -12.51 5.04
N ARG A 97 -9.20 -13.79 5.29
CA ARG A 97 -8.92 -14.79 4.23
C ARG A 97 -10.07 -14.85 3.22
N ARG A 98 -11.31 -14.91 3.70
CA ARG A 98 -12.49 -14.96 2.84
C ARG A 98 -12.62 -13.67 2.02
N ILE A 99 -12.53 -12.51 2.67
CA ILE A 99 -12.68 -11.19 2.01
C ILE A 99 -11.63 -11.01 0.91
N TRP A 100 -10.35 -11.26 1.20
CA TRP A 100 -9.31 -11.15 0.19
C TRP A 100 -9.42 -12.19 -0.93
N GLY A 101 -9.93 -13.39 -0.61
CA GLY A 101 -10.25 -14.40 -1.62
C GLY A 101 -11.29 -13.88 -2.62
N GLU A 102 -12.36 -13.26 -2.13
CA GLU A 102 -13.40 -12.65 -2.96
C GLU A 102 -12.86 -11.46 -3.78
N VAL A 103 -12.02 -10.59 -3.17
CA VAL A 103 -11.36 -9.48 -3.89
C VAL A 103 -10.49 -10.02 -5.03
N PHE A 104 -9.69 -11.04 -4.79
CA PHE A 104 -8.82 -11.63 -5.80
C PHE A 104 -9.58 -12.36 -6.91
N GLU A 105 -10.77 -12.89 -6.60
CA GLU A 105 -11.65 -13.51 -7.59
C GLU A 105 -12.26 -12.47 -8.54
N HIS A 106 -12.71 -11.32 -8.00
CA HIS A 106 -13.49 -10.36 -8.76
C HIS A 106 -12.65 -9.27 -9.43
N TYR A 107 -11.48 -8.93 -8.87
CA TYR A 107 -10.66 -7.81 -9.31
C TYR A 107 -9.28 -8.23 -9.80
N THR A 108 -8.69 -7.39 -10.63
CA THR A 108 -7.32 -7.52 -11.16
C THR A 108 -6.61 -6.17 -11.14
N GLY A 109 -5.30 -6.16 -11.38
CA GLY A 109 -4.51 -4.93 -11.34
C GLY A 109 -4.58 -4.22 -9.99
N LEU A 110 -4.66 -5.01 -8.90
CA LEU A 110 -4.77 -4.49 -7.55
C LEU A 110 -3.50 -3.74 -7.14
N SER A 111 -3.68 -2.61 -6.47
CA SER A 111 -2.62 -1.88 -5.77
C SER A 111 -3.20 -1.07 -4.63
N SER A 112 -2.39 -0.78 -3.61
CA SER A 112 -2.78 0.12 -2.54
C SER A 112 -1.76 1.23 -2.29
N THR A 113 -2.18 2.29 -1.63
CA THR A 113 -1.30 3.36 -1.14
C THR A 113 -1.44 3.46 0.37
N HIS A 114 -0.31 3.69 1.05
CA HIS A 114 -0.26 3.87 2.49
C HIS A 114 0.68 5.03 2.81
N LEU A 115 0.13 6.17 3.22
CA LEU A 115 0.87 7.38 3.56
C LEU A 115 0.82 7.58 5.08
N PHE A 116 1.93 7.38 5.77
CA PHE A 116 2.03 7.46 7.22
C PHE A 116 2.21 8.92 7.68
N SER A 117 1.31 9.41 8.53
CA SER A 117 1.33 10.77 9.06
C SER A 117 1.67 10.85 10.56
N ASP A 118 1.46 9.77 11.32
CA ASP A 118 1.86 9.67 12.72
C ASP A 118 2.22 8.21 13.07
N ILE A 119 3.27 8.03 13.85
CA ILE A 119 3.75 6.71 14.26
C ILE A 119 3.98 6.74 15.76
N LYS A 120 3.31 5.85 16.50
CA LYS A 120 3.56 5.66 17.94
C LYS A 120 4.06 4.25 18.17
N VAL A 121 5.21 4.14 18.79
CA VAL A 121 5.81 2.85 19.18
C VAL A 121 5.75 2.72 20.69
N LEU A 122 5.21 1.61 21.16
CA LEU A 122 4.93 1.37 22.56
C LEU A 122 5.44 -0.02 22.99
N ARG A 123 6.02 -0.10 24.17
CA ARG A 123 6.30 -1.38 24.85
C ARG A 123 5.18 -1.67 25.83
N SER A 124 4.42 -2.72 25.62
CA SER A 124 3.33 -3.13 26.49
C SER A 124 3.41 -4.62 26.78
N GLY A 125 3.54 -4.99 28.07
CA GLY A 125 3.62 -6.39 28.48
C GLY A 125 4.80 -7.17 27.89
N GLY A 126 5.94 -6.51 27.65
CA GLY A 126 7.11 -7.10 27.00
C GLY A 126 7.02 -7.22 25.47
N GLN A 127 5.91 -6.83 24.89
CA GLN A 127 5.67 -6.86 23.45
C GLN A 127 5.80 -5.45 22.84
N LEU A 128 6.44 -5.35 21.69
CA LEU A 128 6.52 -4.10 20.94
C LEU A 128 5.25 -3.95 20.09
N ARG A 129 4.62 -2.79 20.18
CA ARG A 129 3.40 -2.42 19.43
C ARG A 129 3.61 -1.11 18.71
N ALA A 130 2.86 -0.91 17.64
CA ALA A 130 2.80 0.36 16.93
C ALA A 130 1.36 0.76 16.63
N GLU A 131 1.10 2.06 16.68
CA GLU A 131 -0.07 2.71 16.11
C GLU A 131 0.43 3.57 14.95
N VAL A 132 -0.08 3.33 13.75
CA VAL A 132 0.31 4.06 12.55
C VAL A 132 -0.93 4.76 11.99
N THR A 133 -0.94 6.10 12.02
CA THR A 133 -1.98 6.89 11.37
C THR A 133 -1.68 6.93 9.88
N CYS A 134 -2.59 6.40 9.09
CA CYS A 134 -2.41 6.19 7.66
C CYS A 134 -3.55 6.81 6.85
N THR A 135 -3.21 7.37 5.70
CA THR A 135 -4.16 7.76 4.65
C THR A 135 -3.83 6.98 3.40
N GLY A 136 -4.84 6.50 2.69
CA GLY A 136 -4.58 5.72 1.48
C GLY A 136 -5.83 5.17 0.83
N GLY A 137 -5.65 4.18 -0.01
CA GLY A 137 -6.75 3.50 -0.69
C GLY A 137 -6.31 2.21 -1.37
N LEU A 138 -7.28 1.36 -1.66
CA LEU A 138 -7.16 0.15 -2.44
C LEU A 138 -7.82 0.37 -3.81
N TYR A 139 -7.14 0.01 -4.86
CA TYR A 139 -7.56 0.21 -6.24
C TYR A 139 -7.50 -1.11 -7.01
N GLY A 140 -8.36 -1.23 -8.00
CA GLY A 140 -8.39 -2.39 -8.89
C GLY A 140 -9.31 -2.18 -10.07
N ALA A 141 -9.39 -3.16 -10.97
CA ALA A 141 -10.35 -3.20 -12.06
C ALA A 141 -11.12 -4.52 -12.02
N GLU A 142 -12.42 -4.50 -12.35
CA GLU A 142 -13.19 -5.74 -12.46
C GLU A 142 -12.60 -6.65 -13.53
N ARG A 143 -12.48 -7.95 -13.25
CA ARG A 143 -11.94 -8.92 -14.21
C ARG A 143 -12.72 -9.03 -15.51
N LYS A 144 -14.00 -8.68 -15.48
CA LYS A 144 -14.90 -8.70 -16.68
C LYS A 144 -14.80 -7.46 -17.56
N GLY A 145 -13.65 -6.75 -17.51
CA GLY A 145 -13.37 -5.62 -18.41
C GLY A 145 -13.80 -4.27 -17.84
N GLY A 146 -13.79 -4.15 -16.54
CA GLY A 146 -14.08 -2.89 -15.84
C GLY A 146 -12.96 -1.86 -15.94
N GLN A 147 -13.32 -0.60 -15.74
CA GLN A 147 -12.37 0.48 -15.52
C GLN A 147 -11.71 0.31 -14.14
N ARG A 148 -10.52 0.92 -13.99
CA ARG A 148 -9.87 0.99 -12.69
C ARG A 148 -10.70 1.87 -11.75
N ILE A 149 -11.04 1.34 -10.59
CA ILE A 149 -11.86 1.99 -9.57
C ILE A 149 -11.17 1.98 -8.21
N THR A 150 -11.61 2.85 -7.31
CA THR A 150 -11.28 2.76 -5.89
C THR A 150 -12.21 1.73 -5.24
N LEU A 151 -11.62 0.67 -4.68
CA LEU A 151 -12.34 -0.38 -3.98
C LEU A 151 -12.59 -0.01 -2.53
N ASP A 152 -11.58 0.66 -1.92
CA ASP A 152 -11.65 1.15 -0.55
C ASP A 152 -10.75 2.37 -0.38
N SER A 153 -11.05 3.21 0.62
CA SER A 153 -10.22 4.36 0.96
C SER A 153 -10.34 4.70 2.44
N TRP A 154 -9.24 5.14 3.02
CA TRP A 154 -9.16 5.53 4.42
C TRP A 154 -8.44 6.87 4.56
N PHE A 155 -8.93 7.68 5.49
CA PHE A 155 -8.35 8.99 5.79
C PHE A 155 -7.97 9.08 7.26
N ARG A 156 -6.67 9.20 7.54
CA ARG A 156 -6.11 9.28 8.90
C ARG A 156 -6.59 8.14 9.82
N GLU A 157 -6.77 6.95 9.25
CA GLU A 157 -7.12 5.77 10.02
C GLU A 157 -5.91 5.30 10.84
N VAL A 158 -6.15 4.88 12.08
CA VAL A 158 -5.10 4.35 12.94
C VAL A 158 -5.05 2.84 12.79
N HIS A 159 -3.93 2.34 12.32
CA HIS A 159 -3.62 0.93 12.21
C HIS A 159 -2.86 0.47 13.45
N PHE A 160 -3.33 -0.59 14.08
CA PHE A 160 -2.64 -1.24 15.20
C PHE A 160 -1.77 -2.38 14.70
N LEU A 161 -0.51 -2.40 15.13
CA LEU A 161 0.44 -3.44 14.79
C LEU A 161 1.10 -4.01 16.04
N VAL A 162 1.57 -5.23 15.92
CA VAL A 162 2.35 -5.94 16.90
C VAL A 162 3.61 -6.51 16.25
N HIS A 163 4.72 -6.47 16.97
CA HIS A 163 5.95 -7.13 16.53
C HIS A 163 6.02 -8.52 17.17
N GLU A 164 5.87 -9.55 16.36
CA GLU A 164 5.91 -10.95 16.78
C GLU A 164 6.67 -11.79 15.75
N ASP A 165 7.40 -12.79 16.22
CA ASP A 165 8.21 -13.68 15.38
C ASP A 165 9.14 -12.94 14.40
N GLY A 166 9.73 -11.83 14.87
CA GLY A 166 10.66 -11.02 14.08
C GLY A 166 10.01 -10.17 12.97
N ALA A 167 8.68 -9.98 13.00
CA ALA A 167 7.98 -9.19 12.00
C ALA A 167 6.83 -8.36 12.59
N TRP A 168 6.58 -7.21 11.97
CA TRP A 168 5.38 -6.42 12.25
C TRP A 168 4.17 -7.08 11.60
N ARG A 169 3.11 -7.28 12.40
CA ARG A 169 1.84 -7.85 11.97
C ARG A 169 0.67 -6.94 12.34
N PHE A 170 -0.32 -6.93 11.50
CA PHE A 170 -1.50 -6.07 11.62
C PHE A 170 -2.52 -6.68 12.59
N LEU A 171 -2.96 -5.89 13.57
CA LEU A 171 -3.91 -6.30 14.60
C LEU A 171 -5.34 -5.82 14.34
N GLY A 172 -5.51 -4.77 13.55
CA GLY A 172 -6.79 -4.11 13.29
C GLY A 172 -6.66 -2.60 13.22
N ASN A 173 -7.79 -1.92 13.13
CA ASN A 173 -7.86 -0.46 13.03
C ASN A 173 -8.63 0.14 14.20
N ALA A 174 -8.34 1.41 14.52
CA ALA A 174 -9.20 2.27 15.30
C ALA A 174 -10.13 3.03 14.34
N GLY A 175 -11.18 2.42 13.92
CA GLY A 175 -12.16 3.03 13.04
C GLY A 175 -13.58 2.76 13.52
N GLN A 176 -14.58 3.37 12.88
CA GLN A 176 -15.96 2.96 13.08
C GLN A 176 -16.15 1.57 12.43
N ALA A 177 -16.99 0.75 13.06
CA ALA A 177 -17.39 -0.50 12.42
C ALA A 177 -17.96 -0.18 11.03
N PRO A 178 -17.53 -0.87 9.97
CA PRO A 178 -18.14 -0.69 8.65
C PRO A 178 -19.64 -0.97 8.78
N GLY A 179 -20.47 -0.09 8.20
CA GLY A 179 -21.92 -0.24 8.22
C GLY A 179 -22.40 -1.49 7.47
N THR A 180 -21.56 -1.97 6.57
CA THR A 180 -21.70 -3.24 5.84
C THR A 180 -20.33 -3.93 5.84
N ALA A 181 -20.30 -5.26 5.83
CA ALA A 181 -19.04 -5.95 5.61
C ALA A 181 -18.47 -5.52 4.26
N PRO A 182 -17.13 -5.25 4.17
CA PRO A 182 -16.53 -4.95 2.88
C PRO A 182 -16.86 -6.06 1.88
N PHE A 183 -17.30 -5.68 0.69
CA PHE A 183 -17.58 -6.60 -0.42
C PHE A 183 -18.76 -7.60 -0.23
N THR A 184 -19.77 -7.26 0.56
CA THR A 184 -21.05 -8.02 0.64
C THR A 184 -22.18 -7.31 -0.11
#